data_e04f7711aaefaf9f8086a13a7f7cacbf
#
_entry.id   e04f7711aaefaf9f8086a13a7f7cacbf
#
_cell.length_a   1.000
_cell.length_b   1.000
_cell.length_c   1.000
_cell.angle_alpha   90.00
_cell.angle_beta   90.00
_cell.angle_gamma   90.00
#
_symmetry.space_group_name_H-M   'P 1'
#
loop_
_entity.id
_entity.type
_entity.pdbx_description
1 polymer ?
#
loop_
_entity_poly.entity_id
_entity_poly.type
_entity_poly.pdbx_seq_one_letter_code
_entity_poly.pdbx_strand_id
1 'polypeptide(L)'
;MKAIKYIFSALVGMAALASCDSNITDFEYQGYTGAPKTIDASAVTSEALPGAIRLNWTVPADSTFSYMKISYVNPANQETVTNVVSIHTRTLLIENTLKKYGDYTFTFQAFNDKNEAGAPMQVKAQSGLLPATVTYSKGDKINVTADMLSTDDQEPSEGPIKNLVDGNYNSFFHTRWSSPQKPLPQYIQ
;
A
#
# COMPACT_ATOMS: atom_id res chain seq x y z
N MET A 1 5.44 79.22 -0.37
CA MET A 1 5.46 78.06 0.54
C MET A 1 4.72 76.83 0.00
N LYS A 2 3.81 76.93 -0.97
CA LYS A 2 3.12 75.74 -1.53
C LYS A 2 4.00 74.93 -2.52
N ALA A 3 4.87 75.52 -3.28
CA ALA A 3 5.75 74.84 -4.25
C ALA A 3 6.83 73.96 -3.60
N ILE A 4 7.35 74.35 -2.42
CA ILE A 4 8.36 73.58 -1.70
C ILE A 4 7.80 72.19 -1.19
N LYS A 5 6.50 72.14 -0.81
CA LYS A 5 5.87 70.94 -0.38
C LYS A 5 5.74 69.87 -1.47
N TYR A 6 5.50 70.33 -2.72
CA TYR A 6 5.39 69.39 -3.86
C TYR A 6 6.75 68.86 -4.34
N ILE A 7 7.81 69.70 -4.22
CA ILE A 7 9.18 69.28 -4.56
C ILE A 7 9.67 68.24 -3.58
N PHE A 8 9.34 68.34 -2.29
CA PHE A 8 9.72 67.32 -1.28
C PHE A 8 8.97 66.05 -1.48
N SER A 9 7.69 66.06 -1.82
CA SER A 9 6.88 64.85 -2.11
C SER A 9 7.35 64.16 -3.39
N ALA A 10 7.78 64.87 -4.41
CA ALA A 10 8.32 64.28 -5.64
C ALA A 10 9.71 63.68 -5.43
N LEU A 11 10.56 64.24 -4.58
CA LEU A 11 11.88 63.67 -4.26
C LEU A 11 11.76 62.36 -3.41
N VAL A 12 10.82 62.30 -2.49
CA VAL A 12 10.57 61.09 -1.69
C VAL A 12 9.95 59.97 -2.56
N GLY A 13 9.09 60.31 -3.52
CA GLY A 13 8.51 59.36 -4.48
C GLY A 13 9.57 58.79 -5.44
N MET A 14 10.56 59.56 -5.88
CA MET A 14 11.64 59.04 -6.72
C MET A 14 12.67 58.20 -5.95
N ALA A 15 12.90 58.46 -4.68
CA ALA A 15 13.80 57.64 -3.84
C ALA A 15 13.19 56.24 -3.55
N ALA A 16 11.85 56.10 -3.53
CA ALA A 16 11.18 54.81 -3.35
C ALA A 16 11.22 53.93 -4.61
N LEU A 17 11.41 54.50 -5.80
CA LEU A 17 11.52 53.73 -7.05
C LEU A 17 12.98 53.30 -7.37
N ALA A 18 13.98 53.85 -6.66
CA ALA A 18 15.38 53.45 -6.79
C ALA A 18 15.77 52.27 -5.85
N SER A 19 14.82 51.75 -5.06
CA SER A 19 15.04 50.62 -4.16
C SER A 19 14.75 49.25 -4.79
N CYS A 20 14.51 49.16 -6.09
CA CYS A 20 14.65 47.90 -6.80
C CYS A 20 16.14 47.71 -7.08
N ASP A 21 16.81 47.07 -6.13
CA ASP A 21 18.18 46.63 -6.31
C ASP A 21 18.22 45.67 -7.51
N SER A 22 18.88 46.08 -8.58
CA SER A 22 19.11 45.24 -9.76
C SER A 22 19.93 43.99 -9.48
N ASN A 23 20.47 43.89 -8.26
CA ASN A 23 21.26 42.73 -7.83
C ASN A 23 20.43 41.46 -7.59
N ILE A 24 19.09 41.52 -7.57
CA ILE A 24 18.25 40.31 -7.48
C ILE A 24 18.29 39.55 -8.81
N THR A 25 18.64 40.16 -9.92
CA THR A 25 18.74 39.48 -11.23
C THR A 25 20.10 38.80 -11.45
N ASP A 26 21.11 39.11 -10.63
CA ASP A 26 22.46 38.57 -10.72
C ASP A 26 22.70 37.46 -9.69
N PHE A 27 21.63 36.87 -9.12
CA PHE A 27 21.75 35.67 -8.30
C PHE A 27 22.09 34.51 -9.23
N GLU A 28 23.38 34.32 -9.53
CA GLU A 28 23.86 33.07 -10.12
C GLU A 28 23.66 31.96 -9.13
N TYR A 29 22.68 31.13 -9.41
CA TYR A 29 22.48 29.88 -8.66
C TYR A 29 23.75 28.99 -8.85
N GLN A 30 24.57 28.94 -7.83
CA GLN A 30 25.80 28.13 -7.77
C GLN A 30 25.47 26.65 -7.51
N GLY A 31 24.42 26.13 -8.17
CA GLY A 31 24.06 24.75 -8.07
C GLY A 31 25.13 23.81 -8.65
N TYR A 32 25.12 22.60 -8.21
CA TYR A 32 26.03 21.59 -8.73
C TYR A 32 25.78 21.37 -10.22
N THR A 33 26.85 21.39 -11.02
CA THR A 33 26.81 21.11 -12.45
C THR A 33 27.29 19.69 -12.71
N GLY A 34 26.67 19.04 -13.70
CA GLY A 34 26.96 17.68 -14.09
C GLY A 34 26.14 16.63 -13.35
N ALA A 35 26.10 15.43 -13.92
CA ALA A 35 25.35 14.31 -13.39
C ALA A 35 25.85 13.91 -11.98
N PRO A 36 25.00 13.91 -10.96
CA PRO A 36 25.41 13.59 -9.60
C PRO A 36 25.71 12.10 -9.44
N LYS A 37 26.56 11.76 -8.49
CA LYS A 37 26.76 10.35 -8.11
C LYS A 37 25.54 9.86 -7.32
N THR A 38 24.92 8.78 -7.75
CA THR A 38 23.94 8.03 -6.94
C THR A 38 24.67 7.34 -5.78
N ILE A 39 24.01 7.16 -4.63
CA ILE A 39 24.57 6.44 -3.48
C ILE A 39 24.97 5.01 -3.88
N ASP A 40 25.98 4.46 -3.22
CA ASP A 40 26.42 3.08 -3.47
C ASP A 40 25.41 2.05 -2.89
N ALA A 41 25.31 0.88 -3.51
CA ALA A 41 24.41 -0.18 -3.04
C ALA A 41 24.72 -0.63 -1.60
N SER A 42 25.99 -0.59 -1.19
CA SER A 42 26.43 -0.90 0.17
C SER A 42 25.94 0.08 1.23
N ALA A 43 25.54 1.29 0.81
CA ALA A 43 24.95 2.30 1.69
C ALA A 43 23.46 2.05 1.97
N VAL A 44 22.83 1.07 1.30
CA VAL A 44 21.40 0.75 1.42
C VAL A 44 21.22 -0.53 2.20
N THR A 45 20.34 -0.51 3.19
CA THR A 45 19.88 -1.69 3.93
C THR A 45 18.37 -1.81 3.80
N SER A 46 17.83 -3.01 4.01
CA SER A 46 16.40 -3.25 3.97
C SER A 46 15.94 -4.02 5.20
N GLU A 47 14.70 -3.77 5.60
CA GLU A 47 13.99 -4.49 6.66
C GLU A 47 12.70 -5.07 6.09
N ALA A 48 12.54 -6.39 6.25
CA ALA A 48 11.34 -7.10 5.84
C ALA A 48 10.27 -6.97 6.92
N LEU A 49 9.22 -6.21 6.64
CA LEU A 49 8.07 -6.00 7.52
C LEU A 49 6.84 -6.77 7.02
N PRO A 50 5.86 -7.11 7.87
CA PRO A 50 4.62 -7.75 7.44
C PRO A 50 3.92 -6.96 6.33
N GLY A 51 3.93 -7.49 5.10
CA GLY A 51 3.32 -6.84 3.94
C GLY A 51 4.01 -5.56 3.47
N ALA A 52 5.24 -5.30 3.93
CA ALA A 52 5.99 -4.09 3.59
C ALA A 52 7.50 -4.34 3.54
N ILE A 53 8.20 -3.40 2.91
CA ILE A 53 9.67 -3.34 2.87
C ILE A 53 10.07 -1.95 3.33
N ARG A 54 10.91 -1.85 4.36
CA ARG A 54 11.55 -0.59 4.72
C ARG A 54 12.94 -0.54 4.12
N LEU A 55 13.21 0.47 3.31
CA LEU A 55 14.53 0.78 2.79
C LEU A 55 15.14 1.87 3.66
N ASN A 56 16.40 1.69 4.07
CA ASN A 56 17.17 2.68 4.80
C ASN A 56 18.49 2.89 4.08
N TRP A 57 18.98 4.14 4.04
CA TRP A 57 20.26 4.44 3.40
C TRP A 57 21.00 5.57 4.09
N THR A 58 22.29 5.62 3.87
CA THR A 58 23.14 6.74 4.25
C THR A 58 23.48 7.56 3.00
N VAL A 59 23.51 8.88 3.19
CA VAL A 59 23.95 9.81 2.13
C VAL A 59 25.31 10.33 2.51
N PRO A 60 26.35 10.13 1.67
CA PRO A 60 27.68 10.69 1.89
C PRO A 60 27.65 12.21 2.02
N ALA A 61 28.51 12.77 2.87
CA ALA A 61 28.54 14.21 3.14
C ALA A 61 28.93 15.06 1.90
N ASP A 62 29.65 14.45 0.96
CA ASP A 62 30.08 15.05 -0.31
C ASP A 62 29.06 14.87 -1.45
N SER A 63 27.85 14.40 -1.14
CA SER A 63 26.79 14.19 -2.14
C SER A 63 26.32 15.51 -2.73
N THR A 64 26.19 15.56 -4.05
CA THR A 64 25.83 16.73 -4.85
C THR A 64 24.44 16.64 -5.50
N PHE A 65 23.64 15.63 -5.16
CA PHE A 65 22.28 15.50 -5.66
C PHE A 65 21.27 16.29 -4.80
N SER A 66 20.17 16.69 -5.40
CA SER A 66 19.08 17.39 -4.72
C SER A 66 17.97 16.44 -4.30
N TYR A 67 17.70 15.42 -5.12
CA TYR A 67 16.71 14.39 -4.85
C TYR A 67 17.08 13.05 -5.51
N MET A 68 16.45 12.00 -5.07
CA MET A 68 16.54 10.66 -5.70
C MET A 68 15.16 10.16 -6.12
N LYS A 69 15.12 9.46 -7.23
CA LYS A 69 13.99 8.60 -7.60
C LYS A 69 14.32 7.16 -7.19
N ILE A 70 13.39 6.54 -6.49
CA ILE A 70 13.44 5.12 -6.10
C ILE A 70 12.27 4.44 -6.78
N SER A 71 12.55 3.60 -7.77
CA SER A 71 11.52 2.93 -8.56
C SER A 71 11.65 1.42 -8.49
N TYR A 72 10.53 0.73 -8.64
CA TYR A 72 10.47 -0.73 -8.77
C TYR A 72 9.25 -1.11 -9.63
N VAL A 73 9.29 -2.30 -10.22
CA VAL A 73 8.11 -2.89 -10.88
C VAL A 73 7.34 -3.69 -9.83
N ASN A 74 6.08 -3.35 -9.62
CA ASN A 74 5.20 -4.10 -8.74
C ASN A 74 4.86 -5.45 -9.39
N PRO A 75 5.29 -6.59 -8.81
CA PRO A 75 5.07 -7.88 -9.43
C PRO A 75 3.60 -8.34 -9.46
N ALA A 76 2.72 -7.68 -8.71
CA ALA A 76 1.29 -8.00 -8.69
C ALA A 76 0.55 -7.53 -9.94
N ASN A 77 0.94 -6.38 -10.51
CA ASN A 77 0.25 -5.75 -11.65
C ASN A 77 1.19 -5.29 -12.78
N GLN A 78 2.51 -5.52 -12.62
CA GLN A 78 3.56 -5.12 -13.57
C GLN A 78 3.69 -3.61 -13.79
N GLU A 79 3.15 -2.79 -12.90
CA GLU A 79 3.28 -1.34 -12.96
C GLU A 79 4.57 -0.86 -12.32
N THR A 80 5.17 0.17 -12.92
CA THR A 80 6.33 0.84 -12.31
C THR A 80 5.86 1.85 -11.27
N VAL A 81 6.27 1.65 -10.04
CA VAL A 81 6.06 2.58 -8.94
C VAL A 81 7.32 3.41 -8.76
N THR A 82 7.17 4.74 -8.67
CA THR A 82 8.28 5.67 -8.47
C THR A 82 8.01 6.55 -7.26
N ASN A 83 8.96 6.58 -6.34
CA ASN A 83 8.98 7.48 -5.19
C ASN A 83 10.09 8.51 -5.38
N VAL A 84 9.79 9.77 -5.10
CA VAL A 84 10.77 10.86 -5.13
C VAL A 84 11.07 11.27 -3.70
N VAL A 85 12.35 11.26 -3.35
CA VAL A 85 12.83 11.56 -2.00
C VAL A 85 13.90 12.66 -2.05
N SER A 86 13.91 13.55 -1.06
CA SER A 86 14.92 14.61 -0.99
C SER A 86 16.27 14.07 -0.51
N ILE A 87 17.34 14.84 -0.68
CA ILE A 87 18.68 14.54 -0.14
C ILE A 87 18.67 14.31 1.38
N HIS A 88 17.70 14.85 2.11
CA HIS A 88 17.59 14.70 3.56
C HIS A 88 16.84 13.46 4.02
N THR A 89 16.18 12.74 3.09
CA THR A 89 15.46 11.49 3.41
C THR A 89 16.45 10.36 3.59
N ARG A 90 16.22 9.50 4.57
CA ARG A 90 17.09 8.36 4.93
C ARG A 90 16.34 7.03 4.98
N THR A 91 15.02 7.06 4.87
CA THR A 91 14.18 5.87 4.94
C THR A 91 12.97 6.02 4.04
N LEU A 92 12.50 4.90 3.49
CA LEU A 92 11.27 4.81 2.70
C LEU A 92 10.56 3.51 3.05
N LEU A 93 9.29 3.59 3.40
CA LEU A 93 8.44 2.42 3.59
C LEU A 93 7.68 2.14 2.29
N ILE A 94 7.83 0.93 1.78
CA ILE A 94 7.10 0.41 0.63
C ILE A 94 6.04 -0.55 1.14
N GLU A 95 4.80 -0.13 1.11
CA GLU A 95 3.66 -0.90 1.57
C GLU A 95 3.04 -1.76 0.45
N ASN A 96 2.11 -2.63 0.82
CA ASN A 96 1.38 -3.51 -0.11
C ASN A 96 2.31 -4.43 -0.92
N THR A 97 3.41 -4.85 -0.31
CA THR A 97 4.31 -5.86 -0.85
C THR A 97 4.00 -7.23 -0.24
N LEU A 98 4.24 -8.30 -0.99
CA LEU A 98 3.96 -9.66 -0.52
C LEU A 98 5.19 -10.56 -0.70
N LYS A 99 5.53 -11.31 0.33
CA LYS A 99 6.66 -12.25 0.33
C LYS A 99 6.60 -13.29 -0.79
N LYS A 100 5.39 -13.68 -1.23
CA LYS A 100 5.20 -14.66 -2.31
C LYS A 100 5.83 -14.29 -3.64
N TYR A 101 6.11 -13.00 -3.86
CA TYR A 101 6.73 -12.52 -5.09
C TYR A 101 8.27 -12.54 -5.06
N GLY A 102 8.87 -12.95 -3.92
CA GLY A 102 10.33 -13.03 -3.78
C GLY A 102 10.98 -11.64 -3.72
N ASP A 103 12.03 -11.47 -4.51
CA ASP A 103 12.83 -10.25 -4.54
C ASP A 103 12.11 -9.11 -5.31
N TYR A 104 12.00 -7.96 -4.65
CA TYR A 104 11.70 -6.68 -5.27
C TYR A 104 13.02 -5.99 -5.63
N THR A 105 13.19 -5.61 -6.89
CA THR A 105 14.38 -4.89 -7.35
C THR A 105 14.10 -3.39 -7.37
N PHE A 106 14.77 -2.66 -6.49
CA PHE A 106 14.66 -1.21 -6.38
C PHE A 106 15.79 -0.53 -7.14
N THR A 107 15.43 0.38 -8.03
CA THR A 107 16.39 1.22 -8.77
C THR A 107 16.43 2.60 -8.11
N PHE A 108 17.59 2.99 -7.62
CA PHE A 108 17.89 4.29 -7.08
C PHE A 108 18.59 5.11 -8.15
N GLN A 109 18.18 6.35 -8.33
CA GLN A 109 18.81 7.28 -9.26
C GLN A 109 18.80 8.68 -8.67
N ALA A 110 19.97 9.30 -8.55
CA ALA A 110 20.14 10.64 -8.04
C ALA A 110 19.97 11.69 -9.16
N PHE A 111 19.46 12.85 -8.78
CA PHE A 111 19.25 14.00 -9.68
C PHE A 111 19.74 15.26 -8.99
N ASN A 112 20.41 16.14 -9.75
CA ASN A 112 20.70 17.49 -9.29
C ASN A 112 19.49 18.43 -9.50
N ASP A 113 19.64 19.67 -9.12
CA ASP A 113 18.63 20.72 -9.26
C ASP A 113 18.30 21.11 -10.71
N LYS A 114 19.18 20.77 -11.66
CA LYS A 114 18.94 20.92 -13.11
C LYS A 114 18.28 19.68 -13.73
N ASN A 115 17.90 18.69 -12.92
CA ASN A 115 17.36 17.41 -13.36
C ASN A 115 18.34 16.55 -14.19
N GLU A 116 19.63 16.80 -14.09
CA GLU A 116 20.63 15.90 -14.64
C GLU A 116 20.69 14.63 -13.80
N ALA A 117 20.62 13.48 -14.46
CA ALA A 117 20.51 12.18 -13.82
C ALA A 117 21.88 11.55 -13.61
N GLY A 118 22.16 11.05 -12.42
CA GLY A 118 23.25 10.17 -12.13
C GLY A 118 23.03 8.75 -12.68
N ALA A 119 24.08 7.94 -12.66
CA ALA A 119 23.97 6.54 -13.01
C ALA A 119 23.00 5.81 -12.05
N PRO A 120 22.04 5.00 -12.54
CA PRO A 120 21.17 4.24 -11.67
C PRO A 120 21.95 3.12 -10.98
N MET A 121 21.53 2.78 -9.74
CA MET A 121 22.01 1.59 -9.03
C MET A 121 20.83 0.77 -8.53
N GLN A 122 21.03 -0.52 -8.31
CA GLN A 122 19.97 -1.43 -7.91
C GLN A 122 20.29 -2.16 -6.62
N VAL A 123 19.28 -2.36 -5.80
CA VAL A 123 19.30 -3.25 -4.64
C VAL A 123 18.07 -4.17 -4.68
N LYS A 124 18.20 -5.36 -4.08
CA LYS A 124 17.12 -6.31 -3.92
C LYS A 124 16.72 -6.38 -2.46
N ALA A 125 15.42 -6.47 -2.22
CA ALA A 125 14.87 -6.68 -0.90
C ALA A 125 13.59 -7.51 -0.95
N GLN A 126 13.25 -8.16 0.16
CA GLN A 126 12.06 -9.00 0.27
C GLN A 126 11.07 -8.41 1.28
N SER A 127 9.79 -8.63 1.03
CA SER A 127 8.73 -8.36 1.99
C SER A 127 8.71 -9.42 3.10
N GLY A 128 8.29 -9.03 4.29
CA GLY A 128 7.97 -9.96 5.36
C GLY A 128 6.65 -10.69 5.10
N LEU A 129 6.40 -11.75 5.87
CA LEU A 129 5.12 -12.45 5.84
C LEU A 129 4.02 -11.54 6.36
N LEU A 130 2.98 -11.37 5.54
CA LEU A 130 1.72 -10.79 5.98
C LEU A 130 0.84 -11.94 6.46
N PRO A 131 0.54 -12.06 7.77
CA PRO A 131 -0.35 -13.09 8.27
C PRO A 131 -1.74 -12.94 7.65
N ALA A 132 -2.33 -14.06 7.19
CA ALA A 132 -3.71 -14.05 6.77
C ALA A 132 -4.61 -13.80 7.98
N THR A 133 -5.43 -12.77 7.92
CA THR A 133 -6.48 -12.53 8.91
C THR A 133 -7.76 -13.14 8.38
N VAL A 134 -8.27 -14.17 9.08
CA VAL A 134 -9.57 -14.75 8.76
C VAL A 134 -10.59 -14.17 9.73
N THR A 135 -11.55 -13.44 9.21
CA THR A 135 -12.66 -12.91 9.99
C THR A 135 -13.86 -13.81 9.76
N TYR A 136 -14.36 -14.41 10.82
CA TYR A 136 -15.61 -15.17 10.79
C TYR A 136 -16.74 -14.23 11.21
N SER A 137 -17.70 -14.03 10.34
CA SER A 137 -18.98 -13.41 10.71
C SER A 137 -20.00 -14.52 10.87
N LYS A 138 -20.83 -14.44 11.95
CA LYS A 138 -21.99 -15.29 12.07
C LYS A 138 -22.97 -14.88 10.97
N GLY A 139 -23.27 -15.78 10.06
CA GLY A 139 -24.34 -15.58 9.06
C GLY A 139 -25.70 -15.42 9.72
N ASP A 140 -26.68 -15.00 8.95
CA ASP A 140 -28.05 -14.99 9.39
C ASP A 140 -28.53 -16.38 9.75
N LYS A 141 -29.38 -16.46 10.78
CA LYS A 141 -29.97 -17.73 11.18
C LYS A 141 -30.88 -18.23 10.04
N ILE A 142 -30.49 -19.36 9.46
CA ILE A 142 -31.36 -20.05 8.50
C ILE A 142 -32.48 -20.71 9.28
N ASN A 143 -33.72 -20.34 8.97
CA ASN A 143 -34.90 -20.96 9.56
C ASN A 143 -35.27 -22.17 8.68
N VAL A 144 -34.81 -23.35 9.10
CA VAL A 144 -35.07 -24.58 8.36
C VAL A 144 -36.51 -24.99 8.53
N THR A 145 -37.22 -25.22 7.42
CA THR A 145 -38.61 -25.66 7.37
C THR A 145 -38.71 -27.11 6.86
N ALA A 146 -39.83 -27.78 7.08
CA ALA A 146 -40.00 -29.19 6.73
C ALA A 146 -39.85 -29.49 5.24
N ASP A 147 -40.18 -28.52 4.37
CA ASP A 147 -40.06 -28.61 2.92
C ASP A 147 -38.60 -28.50 2.42
N MET A 148 -37.71 -27.98 3.27
CA MET A 148 -36.26 -27.94 3.00
C MET A 148 -35.54 -29.25 3.35
N LEU A 149 -36.22 -30.16 4.00
CA LEU A 149 -35.62 -31.42 4.45
C LEU A 149 -36.03 -32.56 3.54
N SER A 150 -35.08 -33.41 3.20
CA SER A 150 -35.33 -34.67 2.50
C SER A 150 -34.52 -35.80 3.09
N THR A 151 -34.98 -37.01 2.91
CA THR A 151 -34.27 -38.24 3.27
C THR A 151 -34.51 -39.31 2.21
N ASP A 152 -33.55 -40.12 2.00
CA ASP A 152 -33.63 -41.23 1.03
C ASP A 152 -34.35 -42.50 1.60
N ASP A 153 -34.51 -42.56 2.92
CA ASP A 153 -35.17 -43.70 3.56
C ASP A 153 -35.78 -43.35 4.91
N GLN A 154 -37.09 -43.11 4.90
CA GLN A 154 -37.88 -42.80 6.10
C GLN A 154 -38.73 -44.00 6.51
N GLU A 155 -38.89 -44.21 7.83
CA GLU A 155 -39.85 -45.21 8.34
C GLU A 155 -41.29 -44.78 8.00
N PRO A 156 -42.09 -45.61 7.29
CA PRO A 156 -43.43 -45.21 6.86
C PRO A 156 -44.45 -45.05 8.01
N SER A 157 -44.23 -45.75 9.11
CA SER A 157 -45.19 -45.84 10.22
C SER A 157 -44.95 -44.81 11.32
N GLU A 158 -43.74 -44.24 11.43
CA GLU A 158 -43.41 -43.32 12.52
C GLU A 158 -42.24 -42.40 12.16
N GLY A 159 -42.07 -41.36 12.97
CA GLY A 159 -40.87 -40.51 12.90
C GLY A 159 -40.62 -39.83 11.55
N PRO A 160 -41.61 -39.13 10.93
CA PRO A 160 -41.39 -38.46 9.67
C PRO A 160 -40.36 -37.32 9.78
N ILE A 161 -39.60 -37.05 8.71
CA ILE A 161 -38.48 -36.08 8.68
C ILE A 161 -38.90 -34.66 9.12
N LYS A 162 -40.15 -34.25 8.90
CA LYS A 162 -40.70 -33.00 9.37
C LYS A 162 -40.58 -32.78 10.88
N ASN A 163 -40.52 -33.88 11.67
CA ASN A 163 -40.38 -33.82 13.11
C ASN A 163 -39.05 -33.22 13.57
N LEU A 164 -38.03 -33.13 12.70
CA LEU A 164 -36.76 -32.49 13.02
C LEU A 164 -36.88 -30.95 13.17
N VAL A 165 -37.94 -30.38 12.65
CA VAL A 165 -38.15 -28.90 12.62
C VAL A 165 -39.54 -28.47 13.12
N ASP A 166 -40.28 -29.38 13.77
CA ASP A 166 -41.64 -29.09 14.27
C ASP A 166 -41.65 -28.32 15.61
N GLY A 167 -40.50 -28.14 16.22
CA GLY A 167 -40.34 -27.46 17.52
C GLY A 167 -40.77 -28.29 18.71
N ASN A 168 -41.14 -29.55 18.52
CA ASN A 168 -41.58 -30.49 19.58
C ASN A 168 -40.40 -31.42 19.99
N TYR A 169 -39.85 -31.24 21.17
CA TYR A 169 -38.75 -32.06 21.69
C TYR A 169 -39.14 -33.52 21.99
N ASN A 170 -40.41 -33.85 21.95
CA ASN A 170 -40.88 -35.21 22.15
C ASN A 170 -41.16 -35.97 20.84
N SER A 171 -41.05 -35.27 19.71
CA SER A 171 -41.07 -35.89 18.39
C SER A 171 -39.67 -36.31 17.95
N PHE A 172 -39.57 -37.23 17.05
CA PHE A 172 -38.32 -37.75 16.54
C PHE A 172 -38.42 -38.05 15.04
N PHE A 173 -37.30 -38.11 14.36
CA PHE A 173 -37.15 -38.67 13.02
C PHE A 173 -36.62 -40.11 13.12
N HIS A 174 -37.13 -41.00 12.26
CA HIS A 174 -36.62 -42.35 12.17
C HIS A 174 -36.33 -42.77 10.74
N THR A 175 -35.08 -43.21 10.48
CA THR A 175 -34.76 -43.92 9.24
C THR A 175 -35.46 -45.25 9.23
N ARG A 176 -35.70 -45.84 8.05
CA ARG A 176 -36.44 -47.09 7.94
C ARG A 176 -35.72 -48.23 8.67
N TRP A 177 -36.41 -48.80 9.63
CA TRP A 177 -36.02 -50.00 10.31
C TRP A 177 -36.88 -51.21 9.88
N SER A 178 -38.06 -50.96 9.28
CA SER A 178 -38.93 -52.00 8.71
C SER A 178 -38.41 -52.49 7.36
N SER A 179 -38.78 -53.73 6.99
CA SER A 179 -38.39 -54.31 5.68
C SER A 179 -39.27 -53.74 4.54
N PRO A 180 -38.72 -53.50 3.35
CA PRO A 180 -37.31 -53.61 2.99
C PRO A 180 -36.51 -52.35 3.42
N GLN A 181 -35.38 -52.57 4.09
CA GLN A 181 -34.44 -51.51 4.44
C GLN A 181 -33.53 -51.17 3.26
N LYS A 182 -33.13 -49.91 3.12
CA LYS A 182 -32.04 -49.55 2.23
C LYS A 182 -30.69 -49.87 2.86
N PRO A 183 -29.69 -50.23 2.05
CA PRO A 183 -28.32 -50.36 2.53
C PRO A 183 -27.78 -49.02 3.07
N LEU A 184 -26.90 -49.09 4.05
CA LEU A 184 -26.16 -47.92 4.53
C LEU A 184 -25.16 -47.44 3.48
N PRO A 185 -24.85 -46.13 3.43
CA PRO A 185 -25.32 -45.05 4.31
C PRO A 185 -26.72 -44.52 3.92
N GLN A 186 -27.49 -44.07 4.91
CA GLN A 186 -28.73 -43.32 4.73
C GLN A 186 -28.47 -41.84 4.91
N TYR A 187 -29.17 -40.98 4.18
CA TYR A 187 -28.88 -39.53 4.12
C TYR A 187 -30.06 -38.70 4.59
N ILE A 188 -29.74 -37.57 5.22
CA ILE A 188 -30.61 -36.43 5.44
C ILE A 188 -29.99 -35.26 4.70
N GLN A 189 -30.75 -34.56 3.88
CA GLN A 189 -30.38 -33.35 3.15
C GLN A 189 -31.25 -32.20 3.57
#